data_9e36dd610a0b5511c748ee48e2febdb5
#
_entry.id   9e36dd610a0b5511c748ee48e2febdb5
#
_cell.length_a   1.000
_cell.length_b   1.000
_cell.length_c   1.000
_cell.angle_alpha   90.00
_cell.angle_beta   90.00
_cell.angle_gamma   90.00
#
_symmetry.space_group_name_H-M   'P 1'
#
loop_
_entity.id
_entity.type
_entity.pdbx_description
1 polymer ?
#
loop_
_entity_poly.entity_id
_entity_poly.type
_entity_poly.pdbx_seq_one_letter_code
_entity_poly.pdbx_strand_id
1 'polypeptide(L)'
;FDPKPSLFKSPREPRATIVLGDSKPRAQGSLRHSMAWSTVEEAISVFKKGGFVCVMDSEDREDECDLCWAAETVTTEQMAFAIRHTTGIVCITGDQQRLEHFGLHPATQRNTDSNQTNFYVSTDFLPGTTTGCSAADRAATARAMCDLGHGPDAFSKPGHLFPLCARPGGVLERPGHTESTYDLCRLAGVTPVGLLAELMHEDGTMYRKSDALEFARKHGLPIITVEQLIAHRRKEQPAPAAAME
;
A
#
# COMPACT_ATOMS: atom_id res chain seq x y z
N PHE A 1 7.01 -22.35 50.78
CA PHE A 1 6.79 -22.82 49.41
C PHE A 1 7.88 -22.24 48.54
N ASP A 2 8.82 -23.11 48.14
CA ASP A 2 10.02 -22.81 47.40
C ASP A 2 9.76 -23.11 45.92
N PRO A 3 9.94 -22.15 44.94
CA PRO A 3 9.81 -22.48 43.53
C PRO A 3 11.15 -22.96 42.97
N LYS A 4 11.17 -24.21 42.47
CA LYS A 4 12.28 -24.77 41.72
C LYS A 4 12.45 -24.06 40.36
N PRO A 5 13.68 -23.78 39.88
CA PRO A 5 13.90 -23.28 38.53
C PRO A 5 13.86 -24.40 37.51
N SER A 6 13.00 -24.29 36.50
CA SER A 6 13.01 -25.19 35.34
C SER A 6 13.98 -24.68 34.27
N LEU A 7 15.06 -25.50 34.11
CA LEU A 7 16.01 -25.40 33.01
C LEU A 7 15.39 -26.00 31.74
N PHE A 8 14.90 -25.15 30.83
CA PHE A 8 14.72 -25.57 29.45
C PHE A 8 15.80 -24.90 28.58
N LYS A 9 16.85 -25.65 28.30
CA LYS A 9 17.81 -25.35 27.22
C LYS A 9 17.26 -25.98 25.94
N SER A 10 16.79 -25.11 25.03
CA SER A 10 16.51 -25.49 23.65
C SER A 10 17.83 -25.64 22.89
N PRO A 11 18.03 -26.67 22.06
CA PRO A 11 19.24 -26.78 21.23
C PRO A 11 19.18 -25.75 20.10
N ARG A 12 20.26 -24.99 19.95
CA ARG A 12 20.48 -24.10 18.81
C ARG A 12 20.82 -24.92 17.58
N GLU A 13 19.96 -24.91 16.58
CA GLU A 13 20.30 -25.43 15.26
C GLU A 13 21.39 -24.57 14.59
N PRO A 14 22.30 -25.19 13.80
CA PRO A 14 23.37 -24.46 13.13
C PRO A 14 22.81 -23.57 12.01
N ARG A 15 23.26 -22.32 11.99
CA ARG A 15 22.96 -21.39 10.90
C ARG A 15 23.49 -21.95 9.57
N ALA A 16 22.59 -22.17 8.62
CA ALA A 16 22.97 -22.45 7.25
C ALA A 16 23.72 -21.23 6.66
N THR A 17 24.96 -21.44 6.30
CA THR A 17 25.77 -20.48 5.54
C THR A 17 25.26 -20.48 4.10
N ILE A 18 24.61 -19.39 3.68
CA ILE A 18 24.23 -19.21 2.28
C ILE A 18 25.52 -18.88 1.52
N VAL A 19 25.98 -19.82 0.71
CA VAL A 19 27.05 -19.62 -0.27
C VAL A 19 26.47 -18.78 -1.41
N LEU A 20 26.82 -17.49 -1.44
CA LEU A 20 26.57 -16.63 -2.59
C LEU A 20 27.45 -17.09 -3.75
N GLY A 21 26.85 -17.70 -4.77
CA GLY A 21 27.54 -18.04 -6.01
C GLY A 21 28.10 -16.80 -6.70
N ASP A 22 29.40 -16.83 -7.03
CA ASP A 22 30.11 -15.85 -7.83
C ASP A 22 29.49 -15.72 -9.23
N SER A 23 28.59 -14.77 -9.42
CA SER A 23 28.20 -14.30 -10.74
C SER A 23 28.99 -13.04 -11.05
N LYS A 24 29.92 -13.16 -12.05
CA LYS A 24 30.69 -12.03 -12.61
C LYS A 24 29.74 -10.87 -12.95
N PRO A 25 30.14 -9.62 -12.67
CA PRO A 25 29.36 -8.46 -13.02
C PRO A 25 29.24 -8.34 -14.55
N ARG A 26 28.03 -8.44 -15.07
CA ARG A 26 27.71 -8.01 -16.44
C ARG A 26 27.92 -6.50 -16.49
N ALA A 27 28.56 -6.04 -17.56
CA ALA A 27 28.87 -4.66 -17.85
C ALA A 27 27.72 -3.72 -17.49
N GLN A 28 27.97 -2.82 -16.56
CA GLN A 28 27.10 -1.69 -16.23
C GLN A 28 27.10 -0.73 -17.45
N GLY A 29 26.06 -0.84 -18.27
CA GLY A 29 25.67 0.27 -19.12
C GLY A 29 25.31 1.42 -18.18
N SER A 30 26.09 2.49 -18.21
CA SER A 30 25.85 3.75 -17.50
C SER A 30 24.58 4.40 -18.05
N LEU A 31 23.42 3.93 -17.62
CA LEU A 31 22.19 4.70 -17.67
C LEU A 31 22.30 5.71 -16.51
N ARG A 32 22.67 6.94 -16.86
CA ARG A 32 22.40 8.11 -16.03
C ARG A 32 20.88 8.19 -15.88
N HIS A 33 20.33 7.53 -14.87
CA HIS A 33 18.95 7.79 -14.46
C HIS A 33 18.96 9.21 -13.90
N SER A 34 18.50 10.16 -14.72
CA SER A 34 18.09 11.47 -14.24
C SER A 34 17.12 11.24 -13.07
N MET A 35 17.12 12.13 -12.09
CA MET A 35 16.11 12.18 -11.01
C MET A 35 14.77 12.59 -11.64
N ALA A 36 14.20 11.71 -12.46
CA ALA A 36 12.98 11.96 -13.24
C ALA A 36 11.87 11.06 -12.72
N TRP A 37 10.67 11.62 -12.69
CA TRP A 37 9.44 10.88 -12.44
C TRP A 37 9.27 9.77 -13.49
N SER A 38 8.74 8.63 -13.03
CA SER A 38 8.33 7.54 -13.92
C SER A 38 7.07 7.95 -14.71
N THR A 39 6.78 7.23 -15.79
CA THR A 39 5.49 7.37 -16.46
C THR A 39 4.40 6.61 -15.70
N VAL A 40 3.14 7.01 -15.87
CA VAL A 40 2.01 6.31 -15.26
C VAL A 40 1.89 4.89 -15.82
N GLU A 41 2.22 4.69 -17.10
CA GLU A 41 2.21 3.38 -17.76
C GLU A 41 3.24 2.41 -17.13
N GLU A 42 4.44 2.92 -16.81
CA GLU A 42 5.47 2.14 -16.09
C GLU A 42 4.96 1.75 -14.69
N ALA A 43 4.37 2.71 -13.96
CA ALA A 43 3.78 2.46 -12.65
C ALA A 43 2.68 1.40 -12.70
N ILE A 44 1.73 1.51 -13.65
CA ILE A 44 0.67 0.53 -13.87
C ILE A 44 1.25 -0.86 -14.18
N SER A 45 2.29 -0.93 -15.04
CA SER A 45 2.92 -2.21 -15.40
C SER A 45 3.56 -2.91 -14.20
N VAL A 46 4.21 -2.15 -13.29
CA VAL A 46 4.81 -2.68 -12.06
C VAL A 46 3.72 -3.08 -11.07
N PHE A 47 2.71 -2.23 -10.88
CA PHE A 47 1.58 -2.48 -9.98
C PHE A 47 0.80 -3.75 -10.37
N LYS A 48 0.55 -3.95 -11.66
CA LYS A 48 -0.09 -5.15 -12.20
C LYS A 48 0.65 -6.45 -11.87
N LYS A 49 1.97 -6.38 -11.73
CA LYS A 49 2.83 -7.52 -11.36
C LYS A 49 2.98 -7.69 -9.85
N GLY A 50 2.23 -6.91 -9.05
CA GLY A 50 2.30 -6.92 -7.60
C GLY A 50 3.50 -6.15 -7.03
N GLY A 51 4.19 -5.32 -7.84
CA GLY A 51 5.30 -4.48 -7.37
C GLY A 51 4.82 -3.22 -6.67
N PHE A 52 5.75 -2.59 -5.94
CA PHE A 52 5.52 -1.30 -5.30
C PHE A 52 5.60 -0.14 -6.29
N VAL A 53 4.79 0.87 -6.05
CA VAL A 53 4.82 2.18 -6.71
C VAL A 53 4.86 3.26 -5.63
N CYS A 54 5.76 4.22 -5.75
CA CYS A 54 5.77 5.41 -4.92
C CYS A 54 4.84 6.46 -5.56
N VAL A 55 3.94 7.03 -4.76
CA VAL A 55 3.02 8.10 -5.19
C VAL A 55 3.24 9.31 -4.33
N MET A 56 3.64 10.41 -4.94
CA MET A 56 3.87 11.71 -4.30
C MET A 56 2.67 12.61 -4.53
N ASP A 57 2.16 13.26 -3.49
CA ASP A 57 1.16 14.31 -3.65
C ASP A 57 1.77 15.72 -3.75
N SER A 58 0.93 16.73 -3.80
CA SER A 58 1.39 18.11 -4.00
C SER A 58 1.88 18.73 -2.69
N GLU A 59 2.80 19.71 -2.82
CA GLU A 59 3.29 20.54 -1.70
C GLU A 59 2.16 21.32 -1.01
N ASP A 60 1.06 21.60 -1.73
CA ASP A 60 -0.12 22.30 -1.18
C ASP A 60 -1.07 21.37 -0.40
N ARG A 61 -0.83 20.04 -0.40
CA ARG A 61 -1.66 19.07 0.29
C ARG A 61 -0.95 18.51 1.53
N GLU A 62 -0.25 17.39 1.44
CA GLU A 62 0.50 16.75 2.53
C GLU A 62 2.01 16.89 2.32
N ASP A 63 2.45 17.05 1.06
CA ASP A 63 3.85 17.00 0.63
C ASP A 63 4.50 15.69 1.09
N GLU A 64 3.78 14.57 0.93
CA GLU A 64 4.20 13.24 1.40
C GLU A 64 4.19 12.23 0.25
N CYS A 65 4.91 11.15 0.46
CA CYS A 65 5.01 10.06 -0.50
C CYS A 65 4.55 8.75 0.13
N ASP A 66 3.56 8.13 -0.50
CA ASP A 66 3.10 6.80 -0.11
C ASP A 66 3.75 5.71 -0.94
N LEU A 67 4.06 4.61 -0.26
CA LEU A 67 4.35 3.33 -0.89
C LEU A 67 3.02 2.62 -1.14
N CYS A 68 2.68 2.37 -2.42
CA CYS A 68 1.41 1.79 -2.86
C CYS A 68 1.62 0.44 -3.55
N TRP A 69 0.74 -0.55 -3.29
CA TRP A 69 0.80 -1.87 -3.94
C TRP A 69 -0.56 -2.59 -3.92
N ALA A 70 -0.73 -3.59 -4.81
CA ALA A 70 -1.96 -4.38 -4.90
C ALA A 70 -2.11 -5.33 -3.70
N ALA A 71 -3.31 -5.42 -3.13
CA ALA A 71 -3.57 -6.28 -1.98
C ALA A 71 -3.67 -7.77 -2.36
N GLU A 72 -4.18 -8.10 -3.55
CA GLU A 72 -4.45 -9.50 -3.94
C GLU A 72 -3.19 -10.36 -4.04
N THR A 73 -2.04 -9.75 -4.36
CA THR A 73 -0.76 -10.45 -4.56
C THR A 73 0.24 -10.16 -3.45
N VAL A 74 -0.13 -9.42 -2.40
CA VAL A 74 0.81 -9.03 -1.35
C VAL A 74 1.42 -10.24 -0.65
N THR A 75 2.75 -10.23 -0.52
CA THR A 75 3.49 -11.24 0.24
C THR A 75 3.82 -10.75 1.65
N THR A 76 4.21 -11.70 2.51
CA THR A 76 4.69 -11.37 3.87
C THR A 76 5.94 -10.49 3.83
N GLU A 77 6.84 -10.74 2.87
CA GLU A 77 8.08 -9.97 2.69
C GLU A 77 7.80 -8.53 2.28
N GLN A 78 6.84 -8.34 1.38
CA GLN A 78 6.39 -6.99 0.96
C GLN A 78 5.75 -6.24 2.14
N MET A 79 4.86 -6.88 2.87
CA MET A 79 4.28 -6.27 4.08
C MET A 79 5.35 -5.91 5.10
N ALA A 80 6.33 -6.81 5.34
CA ALA A 80 7.46 -6.54 6.24
C ALA A 80 8.37 -5.41 5.74
N PHE A 81 8.54 -5.27 4.42
CA PHE A 81 9.27 -4.16 3.82
C PHE A 81 8.52 -2.85 4.06
N ALA A 82 7.22 -2.80 3.76
CA ALA A 82 6.40 -1.61 3.98
C ALA A 82 6.44 -1.16 5.45
N ILE A 83 6.21 -2.07 6.41
CA ILE A 83 6.26 -1.75 7.84
C ILE A 83 7.60 -1.13 8.28
N ARG A 84 8.71 -1.52 7.66
CA ARG A 84 10.05 -1.02 8.04
C ARG A 84 10.42 0.32 7.42
N HIS A 85 9.80 0.69 6.31
CA HIS A 85 10.17 1.89 5.54
C HIS A 85 9.08 2.98 5.57
N THR A 86 7.98 2.73 6.26
CA THR A 86 6.85 3.65 6.35
C THR A 86 6.48 3.92 7.80
N THR A 87 5.47 4.71 8.03
CA THR A 87 4.89 4.94 9.38
C THR A 87 4.45 3.64 10.07
N GLY A 88 4.31 2.55 9.30
CA GLY A 88 3.76 1.28 9.79
C GLY A 88 2.23 1.30 9.97
N ILE A 89 1.59 2.45 9.76
CA ILE A 89 0.13 2.58 9.66
C ILE A 89 -0.25 2.14 8.25
N VAL A 90 -0.42 0.83 8.07
CA VAL A 90 -0.75 0.30 6.77
C VAL A 90 -2.25 0.44 6.53
N CYS A 91 -2.59 1.28 5.55
CA CYS A 91 -3.95 1.47 5.10
C CYS A 91 -4.29 0.52 3.94
N ILE A 92 -5.59 0.21 3.79
CA ILE A 92 -6.10 -0.61 2.70
C ILE A 92 -7.31 0.08 2.08
N THR A 93 -7.24 0.39 0.78
CA THR A 93 -8.32 1.07 0.08
C THR A 93 -9.30 0.10 -0.55
N GLY A 94 -10.56 0.50 -0.63
CA GLY A 94 -11.63 -0.20 -1.32
C GLY A 94 -12.82 0.73 -1.56
N ASP A 95 -13.78 0.29 -2.38
CA ASP A 95 -15.04 1.01 -2.51
C ASP A 95 -15.99 0.72 -1.32
N GLN A 96 -17.00 1.56 -1.18
CA GLN A 96 -17.96 1.47 -0.10
C GLN A 96 -18.67 0.11 -0.07
N GLN A 97 -19.11 -0.41 -1.22
CA GLN A 97 -19.84 -1.66 -1.31
C GLN A 97 -19.02 -2.84 -0.79
N ARG A 98 -17.72 -2.88 -1.14
CA ARG A 98 -16.80 -3.91 -0.68
C ARG A 98 -16.54 -3.80 0.83
N LEU A 99 -16.30 -2.61 1.35
CA LEU A 99 -16.06 -2.42 2.77
C LEU A 99 -17.30 -2.81 3.60
N GLU A 100 -18.48 -2.39 3.20
CA GLU A 100 -19.75 -2.76 3.85
C GLU A 100 -20.06 -4.26 3.76
N HIS A 101 -19.66 -4.94 2.66
CA HIS A 101 -19.77 -6.40 2.54
C HIS A 101 -19.05 -7.14 3.67
N PHE A 102 -17.89 -6.64 4.12
CA PHE A 102 -17.16 -7.20 5.25
C PHE A 102 -17.65 -6.69 6.62
N GLY A 103 -18.76 -5.95 6.65
CA GLY A 103 -19.32 -5.36 7.87
C GLY A 103 -18.44 -4.25 8.44
N LEU A 104 -17.64 -3.59 7.59
CA LEU A 104 -16.86 -2.42 7.97
C LEU A 104 -17.74 -1.16 7.79
N HIS A 105 -17.56 -0.20 8.67
CA HIS A 105 -18.30 1.06 8.67
C HIS A 105 -17.35 2.23 8.96
N PRO A 106 -17.74 3.48 8.67
CA PRO A 106 -16.92 4.65 9.01
C PRO A 106 -16.46 4.65 10.46
N ALA A 107 -15.21 4.96 10.68
CA ALA A 107 -14.61 4.99 12.03
C ALA A 107 -15.20 6.09 12.91
N THR A 108 -15.82 7.10 12.31
CA THR A 108 -16.50 8.18 13.02
C THR A 108 -17.77 8.61 12.31
N GLN A 109 -18.78 9.03 13.06
CA GLN A 109 -20.01 9.62 12.50
C GLN A 109 -19.79 11.03 11.96
N ARG A 110 -18.77 11.76 12.46
CA ARG A 110 -18.43 13.11 12.03
C ARG A 110 -16.94 13.16 11.72
N ASN A 111 -16.62 13.15 10.43
CA ASN A 111 -15.25 13.33 9.99
C ASN A 111 -14.83 14.80 10.15
N THR A 112 -13.75 15.04 10.90
CA THR A 112 -13.14 16.36 11.14
C THR A 112 -11.73 16.43 10.57
N ASP A 113 -11.28 15.40 9.85
CA ASP A 113 -10.00 15.41 9.16
C ASP A 113 -9.97 16.49 8.08
N SER A 114 -8.87 17.26 8.01
CA SER A 114 -8.70 18.35 7.05
C SER A 114 -8.78 17.90 5.59
N ASN A 115 -8.25 16.70 5.32
CA ASN A 115 -8.24 16.09 3.99
C ASN A 115 -9.49 15.25 3.71
N GLN A 116 -10.42 15.16 4.69
CA GLN A 116 -11.65 14.37 4.61
C GLN A 116 -11.40 12.91 4.23
N THR A 117 -10.28 12.34 4.71
CA THR A 117 -9.92 10.93 4.51
C THR A 117 -10.98 10.04 5.15
N ASN A 118 -11.56 9.16 4.37
CA ASN A 118 -12.71 8.38 4.81
C ASN A 118 -12.26 7.07 5.46
N PHE A 119 -11.77 7.17 6.71
CA PHE A 119 -11.37 6.01 7.52
C PHE A 119 -12.59 5.19 7.93
N TYR A 120 -12.45 3.88 7.80
CA TYR A 120 -13.35 2.88 8.34
C TYR A 120 -12.72 2.19 9.55
N VAL A 121 -13.53 1.46 10.32
CA VAL A 121 -13.05 0.73 11.49
C VAL A 121 -11.94 -0.24 11.06
N SER A 122 -10.83 -0.26 11.81
CA SER A 122 -9.71 -1.17 11.52
C SER A 122 -10.11 -2.63 11.67
N THR A 123 -9.42 -3.53 10.97
CA THR A 123 -9.84 -4.93 10.86
C THR A 123 -8.66 -5.89 10.75
N ASP A 124 -8.88 -7.14 11.12
CA ASP A 124 -8.01 -8.30 10.87
C ASP A 124 -8.83 -9.48 10.39
N PHE A 125 -8.27 -10.28 9.49
CA PHE A 125 -8.84 -11.54 9.07
C PHE A 125 -8.59 -12.60 10.13
N LEU A 126 -9.64 -13.36 10.52
CA LEU A 126 -9.56 -14.34 11.61
C LEU A 126 -9.02 -15.70 11.18
N PRO A 127 -9.46 -16.31 10.04
CA PRO A 127 -9.00 -17.63 9.69
C PRO A 127 -7.51 -17.70 9.37
N GLY A 128 -6.75 -18.54 10.10
CA GLY A 128 -5.33 -18.78 9.82
C GLY A 128 -4.37 -17.67 10.20
N THR A 129 -4.84 -16.63 10.92
CA THR A 129 -4.00 -15.58 11.49
C THR A 129 -3.79 -15.79 13.00
N THR A 130 -2.87 -15.02 13.59
CA THR A 130 -2.59 -15.07 15.03
C THR A 130 -3.21 -13.87 15.74
N THR A 131 -2.41 -12.83 16.05
CA THR A 131 -2.89 -11.62 16.72
C THR A 131 -3.27 -10.49 15.75
N GLY A 132 -3.11 -10.72 14.43
CA GLY A 132 -3.40 -9.72 13.39
C GLY A 132 -2.25 -8.76 13.07
N CYS A 133 -1.31 -8.57 14.00
CA CYS A 133 -0.30 -7.50 13.91
C CYS A 133 0.91 -7.85 13.05
N SER A 134 1.26 -9.14 12.90
CA SER A 134 2.45 -9.54 12.15
C SER A 134 2.35 -9.19 10.66
N ALA A 135 3.50 -9.11 9.96
CA ALA A 135 3.50 -8.92 8.51
C ALA A 135 2.72 -10.03 7.78
N ALA A 136 2.82 -11.27 8.27
CA ALA A 136 2.08 -12.40 7.72
C ALA A 136 0.56 -12.23 7.91
N ASP A 137 0.11 -11.85 9.10
CA ASP A 137 -1.30 -11.66 9.42
C ASP A 137 -1.90 -10.48 8.64
N ARG A 138 -1.17 -9.35 8.58
CA ARG A 138 -1.64 -8.18 7.79
C ARG A 138 -1.69 -8.48 6.29
N ALA A 139 -0.72 -9.22 5.76
CA ALA A 139 -0.77 -9.67 4.37
C ALA A 139 -1.93 -10.65 4.12
N ALA A 140 -2.24 -11.55 5.06
CA ALA A 140 -3.39 -12.43 4.96
C ALA A 140 -4.71 -11.65 5.00
N THR A 141 -4.84 -10.65 5.88
CA THR A 141 -6.00 -9.76 5.96
C THR A 141 -6.19 -8.99 4.65
N ALA A 142 -5.13 -8.45 4.08
CA ALA A 142 -5.19 -7.72 2.81
C ALA A 142 -5.68 -8.61 1.65
N ARG A 143 -5.14 -9.82 1.52
CA ARG A 143 -5.60 -10.78 0.48
C ARG A 143 -7.04 -11.21 0.70
N ALA A 144 -7.45 -11.45 1.96
CA ALA A 144 -8.82 -11.84 2.27
C ALA A 144 -9.84 -10.76 1.89
N MET A 145 -9.50 -9.47 1.99
CA MET A 145 -10.34 -8.37 1.54
C MET A 145 -10.51 -8.29 0.01
N CYS A 146 -9.72 -9.04 -0.75
CA CYS A 146 -9.90 -9.17 -2.20
C CYS A 146 -10.96 -10.23 -2.57
N ASP A 147 -11.29 -11.16 -1.68
CA ASP A 147 -12.21 -12.27 -1.92
C ASP A 147 -13.57 -12.04 -1.26
N LEU A 148 -14.59 -11.76 -2.09
CA LEU A 148 -15.97 -11.57 -1.65
C LEU A 148 -16.65 -12.88 -1.19
N GLY A 149 -15.98 -14.03 -1.26
CA GLY A 149 -16.41 -15.28 -0.64
C GLY A 149 -16.36 -15.24 0.89
N HIS A 150 -15.62 -14.31 1.47
CA HIS A 150 -15.62 -14.07 2.92
C HIS A 150 -16.75 -13.13 3.31
N GLY A 151 -17.40 -13.42 4.44
CA GLY A 151 -18.44 -12.55 5.04
C GLY A 151 -17.90 -11.76 6.24
N PRO A 152 -18.76 -10.94 6.88
CA PRO A 152 -18.41 -10.08 8.03
C PRO A 152 -17.82 -10.82 9.22
N ASP A 153 -18.22 -12.08 9.43
CA ASP A 153 -17.78 -12.91 10.56
C ASP A 153 -16.34 -13.43 10.40
N ALA A 154 -15.77 -13.32 9.19
CA ALA A 154 -14.39 -13.67 8.93
C ALA A 154 -13.39 -12.59 9.40
N PHE A 155 -13.90 -11.43 9.83
CA PHE A 155 -13.07 -10.27 10.18
C PHE A 155 -13.37 -9.78 11.60
N SER A 156 -12.32 -9.63 12.42
CA SER A 156 -12.42 -8.91 13.69
C SER A 156 -12.43 -7.40 13.48
N LYS A 157 -13.07 -6.70 14.36
CA LYS A 157 -13.16 -5.24 14.43
C LYS A 157 -13.07 -4.80 15.90
N PRO A 158 -12.09 -3.98 16.32
CA PRO A 158 -10.99 -3.42 15.52
C PRO A 158 -9.89 -4.45 15.17
N GLY A 159 -8.91 -4.04 14.36
CA GLY A 159 -7.75 -4.81 13.97
C GLY A 159 -6.54 -3.93 13.61
N HIS A 160 -5.62 -4.43 12.77
CA HIS A 160 -4.31 -3.82 12.50
C HIS A 160 -4.13 -3.35 11.05
N LEU A 161 -5.12 -3.52 10.17
CA LEU A 161 -5.21 -2.79 8.91
C LEU A 161 -6.29 -1.71 9.01
N PHE A 162 -6.05 -0.57 8.35
CA PHE A 162 -6.90 0.62 8.41
C PHE A 162 -7.60 0.83 7.06
N PRO A 163 -8.88 0.40 6.90
CA PRO A 163 -9.59 0.56 5.66
C PRO A 163 -9.91 2.03 5.38
N LEU A 164 -9.70 2.42 4.12
CA LEU A 164 -10.02 3.73 3.57
C LEU A 164 -11.01 3.55 2.43
N CYS A 165 -12.16 4.21 2.53
CA CYS A 165 -13.16 4.19 1.47
C CYS A 165 -12.80 5.23 0.40
N ALA A 166 -12.41 4.75 -0.79
CA ALA A 166 -12.09 5.61 -1.93
C ALA A 166 -13.35 6.29 -2.47
N ARG A 167 -13.22 7.51 -2.97
CA ARG A 167 -14.29 8.21 -3.67
C ARG A 167 -14.58 7.51 -5.01
N PRO A 168 -15.85 7.40 -5.44
CA PRO A 168 -16.23 6.72 -6.69
C PRO A 168 -15.52 7.26 -7.94
N GLY A 169 -15.29 8.57 -8.00
CA GLY A 169 -14.56 9.25 -9.08
C GLY A 169 -13.05 9.05 -9.05
N GLY A 170 -12.50 8.41 -8.01
CA GLY A 170 -11.07 8.24 -7.83
C GLY A 170 -10.33 9.57 -7.70
N VAL A 171 -9.11 9.66 -8.26
CA VAL A 171 -8.29 10.90 -8.21
C VAL A 171 -8.92 12.10 -8.91
N LEU A 172 -9.93 11.90 -9.76
CA LEU A 172 -10.67 12.99 -10.41
C LEU A 172 -11.66 13.68 -9.46
N GLU A 173 -12.08 12.98 -8.40
CA GLU A 173 -12.99 13.51 -7.38
C GLU A 173 -12.21 14.00 -6.14
N ARG A 174 -11.24 13.21 -5.67
CA ARG A 174 -10.37 13.56 -4.54
C ARG A 174 -8.91 13.22 -4.88
N PRO A 175 -8.03 14.24 -5.03
CA PRO A 175 -6.64 14.04 -5.44
C PRO A 175 -5.75 13.60 -4.28
N GLY A 176 -5.98 12.41 -3.73
CA GLY A 176 -5.24 11.85 -2.59
C GLY A 176 -4.67 10.46 -2.84
N HIS A 177 -3.81 10.00 -1.92
CA HIS A 177 -3.13 8.70 -1.99
C HIS A 177 -4.12 7.52 -1.99
N THR A 178 -5.23 7.61 -1.22
CA THR A 178 -6.32 6.61 -1.21
C THR A 178 -6.86 6.38 -2.61
N GLU A 179 -7.28 7.46 -3.28
CA GLU A 179 -7.86 7.41 -4.62
C GLU A 179 -6.81 7.04 -5.67
N SER A 180 -5.55 7.49 -5.50
CA SER A 180 -4.44 7.10 -6.36
C SER A 180 -4.20 5.59 -6.34
N THR A 181 -4.17 5.00 -5.15
CA THR A 181 -3.99 3.56 -4.98
C THR A 181 -5.17 2.77 -5.55
N TYR A 182 -6.39 3.23 -5.31
CA TYR A 182 -7.61 2.63 -5.86
C TYR A 182 -7.64 2.69 -7.40
N ASP A 183 -7.29 3.84 -7.98
CA ASP A 183 -7.22 4.00 -9.43
C ASP A 183 -6.08 3.17 -10.06
N LEU A 184 -4.91 3.06 -9.42
CA LEU A 184 -3.85 2.17 -9.86
C LEU A 184 -4.30 0.71 -9.93
N CYS A 185 -5.10 0.22 -8.95
CA CYS A 185 -5.69 -1.11 -9.01
C CYS A 185 -6.58 -1.27 -10.26
N ARG A 186 -7.46 -0.30 -10.51
CA ARG A 186 -8.39 -0.33 -11.66
C ARG A 186 -7.65 -0.28 -13.00
N LEU A 187 -6.68 0.61 -13.14
CA LEU A 187 -5.87 0.78 -14.35
C LEU A 187 -4.99 -0.46 -14.61
N ALA A 188 -4.49 -1.10 -13.56
CA ALA A 188 -3.72 -2.34 -13.66
C ALA A 188 -4.61 -3.57 -13.97
N GLY A 189 -5.93 -3.46 -13.84
CA GLY A 189 -6.87 -4.56 -14.04
C GLY A 189 -6.78 -5.64 -12.96
N VAL A 190 -6.41 -5.26 -11.73
CA VAL A 190 -6.40 -6.13 -10.54
C VAL A 190 -7.62 -5.81 -9.67
N THR A 191 -7.87 -6.63 -8.65
CA THR A 191 -8.94 -6.35 -7.66
C THR A 191 -8.79 -4.93 -7.13
N PRO A 192 -9.88 -4.10 -7.09
CA PRO A 192 -9.79 -2.70 -6.67
C PRO A 192 -9.64 -2.57 -5.14
N VAL A 193 -8.61 -3.24 -4.63
CA VAL A 193 -8.16 -3.22 -3.23
C VAL A 193 -6.64 -3.04 -3.24
N GLY A 194 -6.18 -1.94 -2.72
CA GLY A 194 -4.77 -1.61 -2.68
C GLY A 194 -4.31 -1.27 -1.27
N LEU A 195 -3.03 -1.41 -1.05
CA LEU A 195 -2.35 -1.07 0.20
C LEU A 195 -1.55 0.20 -0.01
N LEU A 196 -1.48 1.04 1.02
CA LEU A 196 -0.69 2.27 1.02
C LEU A 196 -0.20 2.57 2.44
N ALA A 197 0.96 3.20 2.53
CA ALA A 197 1.53 3.70 3.78
C ALA A 197 2.58 4.77 3.48
N GLU A 198 2.62 5.81 4.30
CA GLU A 198 3.49 6.97 4.13
C GLU A 198 4.96 6.63 4.41
N LEU A 199 5.87 7.00 3.50
CA LEU A 199 7.32 6.83 3.69
C LEU A 199 7.84 7.73 4.82
N MET A 200 8.63 7.16 5.72
CA MET A 200 9.13 7.82 6.91
C MET A 200 10.61 7.49 7.13
N HIS A 201 11.39 8.48 7.57
CA HIS A 201 12.77 8.30 8.02
C HIS A 201 12.85 7.53 9.35
N GLU A 202 14.03 6.97 9.65
CA GLU A 202 14.25 6.28 10.92
C GLU A 202 14.14 7.21 12.14
N ASP A 203 14.32 8.52 11.96
CA ASP A 203 14.15 9.54 13.01
C ASP A 203 12.69 9.95 13.22
N GLY A 204 11.74 9.41 12.42
CA GLY A 204 10.32 9.69 12.49
C GLY A 204 9.86 10.89 11.66
N THR A 205 10.74 11.54 10.89
CA THR A 205 10.33 12.60 9.96
C THR A 205 9.81 12.02 8.65
N MET A 206 8.85 12.74 8.01
CA MET A 206 8.23 12.27 6.78
C MET A 206 9.15 12.53 5.59
N TYR A 207 9.16 11.60 4.63
CA TYR A 207 9.85 11.80 3.36
C TYR A 207 9.23 12.94 2.57
N ARG A 208 10.11 13.81 2.07
CA ARG A 208 9.75 14.85 1.11
C ARG A 208 10.22 14.43 -0.29
N LYS A 209 9.88 15.21 -1.29
CA LYS A 209 10.15 14.92 -2.70
C LYS A 209 11.57 14.41 -2.99
N SER A 210 12.62 15.04 -2.43
CA SER A 210 14.02 14.61 -2.63
C SER A 210 14.28 13.22 -2.09
N ASP A 211 13.78 12.95 -0.89
CA ASP A 211 13.97 11.69 -0.18
C ASP A 211 13.22 10.55 -0.88
N ALA A 212 11.99 10.84 -1.32
CA ALA A 212 11.15 9.91 -2.06
C ALA A 212 11.78 9.50 -3.41
N LEU A 213 12.34 10.46 -4.15
CA LEU A 213 13.07 10.19 -5.40
C LEU A 213 14.32 9.34 -5.16
N GLU A 214 15.08 9.62 -4.09
CA GLU A 214 16.24 8.82 -3.72
C GLU A 214 15.85 7.40 -3.29
N PHE A 215 14.81 7.26 -2.48
CA PHE A 215 14.27 5.96 -2.06
C PHE A 215 13.82 5.13 -3.26
N ALA A 216 13.02 5.70 -4.14
CA ALA A 216 12.55 5.05 -5.34
C ALA A 216 13.72 4.56 -6.21
N ARG A 217 14.74 5.42 -6.43
CA ARG A 217 15.95 5.07 -7.16
C ARG A 217 16.75 3.95 -6.48
N LYS A 218 16.92 4.02 -5.15
CA LYS A 218 17.67 3.03 -4.35
C LYS A 218 17.04 1.64 -4.43
N HIS A 219 15.72 1.60 -4.44
CA HIS A 219 14.96 0.34 -4.44
C HIS A 219 14.48 -0.08 -5.83
N GLY A 220 14.77 0.69 -6.89
CA GLY A 220 14.35 0.40 -8.26
C GLY A 220 12.83 0.45 -8.44
N LEU A 221 12.15 1.34 -7.72
CA LEU A 221 10.71 1.51 -7.75
C LEU A 221 10.31 2.65 -8.69
N PRO A 222 9.21 2.51 -9.45
CA PRO A 222 8.63 3.66 -10.12
C PRO A 222 8.06 4.65 -9.09
N ILE A 223 8.22 5.95 -9.42
CA ILE A 223 7.64 7.04 -8.65
C ILE A 223 6.88 7.98 -9.56
N ILE A 224 5.64 8.25 -9.24
CA ILE A 224 4.73 9.16 -9.96
C ILE A 224 4.14 10.19 -9.02
N THR A 225 3.52 11.22 -9.57
CA THR A 225 2.72 12.17 -8.79
C THR A 225 1.22 11.93 -8.99
N VAL A 226 0.42 12.41 -8.03
CA VAL A 226 -1.04 12.40 -8.14
C VAL A 226 -1.50 13.18 -9.37
N GLU A 227 -0.84 14.30 -9.70
CA GLU A 227 -1.15 15.11 -10.88
C GLU A 227 -0.92 14.35 -12.19
N GLN A 228 0.16 13.54 -12.28
CA GLN A 228 0.39 12.69 -13.45
C GLN A 228 -0.75 11.68 -13.62
N LEU A 229 -1.21 11.07 -12.51
CA LEU A 229 -2.31 10.11 -12.52
C LEU A 229 -3.63 10.78 -12.91
N ILE A 230 -3.92 11.98 -12.41
CA ILE A 230 -5.08 12.79 -12.82
C ILE A 230 -5.03 13.07 -14.33
N ALA A 231 -3.87 13.50 -14.83
CA ALA A 231 -3.70 13.78 -16.26
C ALA A 231 -3.91 12.53 -17.12
N HIS A 232 -3.45 11.37 -16.66
CA HIS A 232 -3.67 10.09 -17.32
C HIS A 232 -5.16 9.70 -17.32
N ARG A 233 -5.83 9.76 -16.17
CA ARG A 233 -7.25 9.45 -16.03
C ARG A 233 -8.16 10.33 -16.89
N ARG A 234 -7.83 11.62 -17.03
CA ARG A 234 -8.56 12.55 -17.90
C ARG A 234 -8.46 12.19 -19.38
N LYS A 235 -7.36 11.59 -19.82
CA LYS A 235 -7.22 11.13 -21.21
C LYS A 235 -8.06 9.88 -21.50
N GLU A 236 -8.22 9.01 -20.52
CA GLU A 236 -9.05 7.78 -20.66
C GLU A 236 -10.56 8.05 -20.60
N GLN A 237 -10.97 9.14 -19.96
CA GLN A 237 -12.35 9.59 -19.94
C GLN A 237 -12.47 10.89 -20.75
N PRO A 238 -12.54 10.83 -22.08
CA PRO A 238 -12.79 12.03 -22.88
C PRO A 238 -14.07 12.69 -22.36
N ALA A 239 -14.04 14.01 -22.21
CA ALA A 239 -15.20 14.79 -21.79
C ALA A 239 -16.44 14.35 -22.59
N PRO A 240 -17.63 14.23 -21.98
CA PRO A 240 -18.84 13.97 -22.74
C PRO A 240 -18.91 14.99 -23.86
N ALA A 241 -19.07 14.50 -25.11
CA ALA A 241 -19.21 15.36 -26.27
C ALA A 241 -20.28 16.40 -25.91
N ALA A 242 -19.91 17.68 -25.93
CA ALA A 242 -20.86 18.76 -25.68
C ALA A 242 -22.07 18.51 -26.57
N ALA A 243 -23.24 18.34 -25.95
CA ALA A 243 -24.48 18.25 -26.71
C ALA A 243 -24.54 19.53 -27.54
N MET A 244 -24.39 19.41 -28.85
CA MET A 244 -24.65 20.49 -29.78
C MET A 244 -26.17 20.71 -29.74
N GLU A 245 -26.58 21.77 -29.04
CA GLU A 245 -27.91 22.36 -29.19
C GLU A 245 -28.07 22.97 -30.59
#